data_9574f49c120b546eebfba0d393c1f6df
#
_entry.id   9574f49c120b546eebfba0d393c1f6df
#
_cell.length_a   1.000
_cell.length_b   1.000
_cell.length_c   1.000
_cell.angle_alpha   90.00
_cell.angle_beta   90.00
_cell.angle_gamma   90.00
#
_symmetry.space_group_name_H-M   'P 1'
#
loop_
_entity.id
_entity.type
_entity.pdbx_description
1 polymer ?
#
loop_
_entity_poly.entity_id
_entity_poly.type
_entity_poly.pdbx_seq_one_letter_code
_entity_poly.pdbx_strand_id
1 'polypeptide(L)'
;MNERRNIMFGLYFGEYLLEKNKISHSQLEAIMKEHTSRAKLGVIAVAEKLLTPKQAEELNELQKKKDSRFGDIAIEKGYLLAEEVNYLLTLQGNPYLKFIQSLIDMNIMNLNEIEECIEEFKKDYGLTDLELNALKSGDIDQIIPVFIDSNIPFADCIALVIRNIIRFINNNYNDTRN
;
A
#
# COMPACT_ATOMS: atom_id res chain seq x y z
N MET A 1 -17.87 -4.77 10.47
CA MET A 1 -17.11 -6.01 10.69
C MET A 1 -16.00 -6.26 9.63
N ASN A 2 -15.84 -5.35 8.67
CA ASN A 2 -14.86 -5.48 7.55
C ASN A 2 -13.52 -4.76 7.76
N GLU A 3 -13.40 -3.85 8.74
CA GLU A 3 -12.20 -3.02 8.89
C GLU A 3 -10.97 -3.78 9.42
N ARG A 4 -11.16 -4.86 10.19
CA ARG A 4 -10.04 -5.62 10.77
C ARG A 4 -9.32 -6.56 9.79
N ARG A 5 -9.95 -6.93 8.66
CA ARG A 5 -9.34 -7.82 7.66
C ARG A 5 -8.37 -7.10 6.71
N ASN A 6 -8.48 -5.79 6.58
CA ASN A 6 -7.79 -4.98 5.58
C ASN A 6 -6.45 -4.39 6.03
N ILE A 7 -6.01 -4.65 7.26
CA ILE A 7 -4.80 -4.00 7.84
C ILE A 7 -3.51 -4.76 7.48
N MET A 8 -3.62 -5.97 6.92
CA MET A 8 -2.50 -6.92 6.90
C MET A 8 -1.30 -6.49 6.06
N PHE A 9 -1.45 -6.04 4.82
CA PHE A 9 -0.27 -5.71 4.00
C PHE A 9 0.48 -4.48 4.52
N GLY A 10 -0.23 -3.43 4.94
CA GLY A 10 0.38 -2.25 5.54
C GLY A 10 1.24 -2.59 6.77
N LEU A 11 0.81 -3.58 7.57
CA LEU A 11 1.60 -4.07 8.70
C LEU A 11 2.86 -4.83 8.22
N TYR A 12 2.74 -5.70 7.23
CA TYR A 12 3.90 -6.45 6.71
C TYR A 12 4.94 -5.56 6.09
N PHE A 13 4.51 -4.70 5.20
CA PHE A 13 5.39 -3.77 4.52
C PHE A 13 5.93 -2.72 5.50
N GLY A 14 5.11 -2.28 6.46
CA GLY A 14 5.54 -1.39 7.52
C GLY A 14 6.62 -1.99 8.42
N GLU A 15 6.47 -3.25 8.86
CA GLU A 15 7.49 -3.97 9.62
C GLU A 15 8.78 -4.17 8.80
N TYR A 16 8.65 -4.51 7.52
CA TYR A 16 9.80 -4.58 6.62
C TYR A 16 10.54 -3.25 6.52
N LEU A 17 9.81 -2.14 6.35
CA LEU A 17 10.41 -0.80 6.32
C LEU A 17 11.12 -0.45 7.63
N LEU A 18 10.58 -0.90 8.79
CA LEU A 18 11.24 -0.79 10.10
C LEU A 18 12.54 -1.60 10.15
N GLU A 19 12.51 -2.86 9.74
CA GLU A 19 13.69 -3.74 9.71
C GLU A 19 14.82 -3.18 8.83
N LYS A 20 14.44 -2.52 7.72
CA LYS A 20 15.38 -1.83 6.82
C LYS A 20 15.77 -0.42 7.29
N ASN A 21 15.32 0.01 8.47
CA ASN A 21 15.54 1.36 9.01
C ASN A 21 15.09 2.49 8.07
N LYS A 22 14.07 2.23 7.24
CA LYS A 22 13.48 3.24 6.33
C LYS A 22 12.46 4.13 7.05
N ILE A 23 11.82 3.61 8.09
CA ILE A 23 10.89 4.34 8.96
C ILE A 23 11.17 4.01 10.43
N SER A 24 10.68 4.85 11.34
CA SER A 24 10.73 4.62 12.79
C SER A 24 9.44 3.99 13.32
N HIS A 25 9.47 3.41 14.52
CA HIS A 25 8.27 2.89 15.20
C HIS A 25 7.20 3.97 15.37
N SER A 26 7.59 5.20 15.77
CA SER A 26 6.65 6.31 15.93
C SER A 26 5.98 6.72 14.61
N GLN A 27 6.71 6.66 13.48
CA GLN A 27 6.14 6.91 12.16
C GLN A 27 5.15 5.80 11.78
N LEU A 28 5.49 4.53 11.97
CA LEU A 28 4.57 3.42 11.70
C LEU A 28 3.28 3.53 12.53
N GLU A 29 3.40 3.83 13.84
CA GLU A 29 2.23 4.05 14.69
C GLU A 29 1.36 5.22 14.21
N ALA A 30 1.97 6.32 13.78
CA ALA A 30 1.26 7.47 13.25
C ALA A 30 0.50 7.10 11.96
N ILE A 31 1.16 6.41 11.02
CA ILE A 31 0.52 5.91 9.78
C ILE A 31 -0.65 5.01 10.11
N MET A 32 -0.49 4.08 11.07
CA MET A 32 -1.54 3.13 11.46
C MET A 32 -2.73 3.79 12.17
N LYS A 33 -2.54 4.96 12.77
CA LYS A 33 -3.62 5.77 13.38
C LYS A 33 -4.36 6.63 12.38
N GLU A 34 -3.72 7.00 11.27
CA GLU A 34 -4.25 7.91 10.25
C GLU A 34 -5.10 7.18 9.19
N HIS A 35 -6.26 6.63 9.61
CA HIS A 35 -7.09 5.78 8.75
C HIS A 35 -8.03 6.52 7.78
N THR A 36 -7.94 7.86 7.64
CA THR A 36 -8.99 8.66 6.99
C THR A 36 -8.70 9.08 5.56
N SER A 37 -7.46 9.08 5.12
CA SER A 37 -7.11 9.55 3.77
C SER A 37 -7.47 8.52 2.70
N ARG A 38 -8.24 8.95 1.67
CA ARG A 38 -8.39 8.16 0.44
C ARG A 38 -7.11 8.29 -0.37
N ALA A 39 -6.67 7.18 -0.95
CA ALA A 39 -5.54 7.22 -1.86
C ALA A 39 -5.84 8.12 -3.08
N LYS A 40 -4.89 8.98 -3.44
CA LYS A 40 -4.99 9.87 -4.60
C LYS A 40 -4.81 9.08 -5.89
N LEU A 41 -5.53 9.46 -6.95
CA LEU A 41 -5.49 8.75 -8.24
C LEU A 41 -4.06 8.61 -8.80
N GLY A 42 -3.20 9.61 -8.64
CA GLY A 42 -1.81 9.55 -9.09
C GLY A 42 -1.00 8.47 -8.37
N VAL A 43 -1.21 8.31 -7.05
CA VAL A 43 -0.56 7.25 -6.26
C VAL A 43 -1.04 5.88 -6.69
N ILE A 44 -2.36 5.73 -6.88
CA ILE A 44 -2.95 4.47 -7.32
C ILE A 44 -2.45 4.09 -8.72
N ALA A 45 -2.43 5.04 -9.66
CA ALA A 45 -2.00 4.81 -11.03
C ALA A 45 -0.52 4.36 -11.12
N VAL A 46 0.35 4.89 -10.26
CA VAL A 46 1.73 4.43 -10.16
C VAL A 46 1.81 3.04 -9.55
N ALA A 47 1.09 2.78 -8.46
CA ALA A 47 1.06 1.47 -7.81
C ALA A 47 0.51 0.35 -8.74
N GLU A 48 -0.43 0.71 -9.64
CA GLU A 48 -0.98 -0.19 -10.68
C GLU A 48 -0.12 -0.22 -11.97
N LYS A 49 1.02 0.46 -11.98
CA LYS A 49 1.95 0.54 -13.14
C LYS A 49 1.31 1.13 -14.42
N LEU A 50 0.24 1.88 -14.29
CA LEU A 50 -0.41 2.61 -15.39
C LEU A 50 0.25 3.96 -15.67
N LEU A 51 0.88 4.56 -14.65
CA LEU A 51 1.70 5.77 -14.78
C LEU A 51 3.08 5.53 -14.15
N THR A 52 4.08 6.22 -14.69
CA THR A 52 5.34 6.39 -13.99
C THR A 52 5.21 7.47 -12.90
N PRO A 53 6.05 7.45 -11.85
CA PRO A 53 6.07 8.52 -10.84
C PRO A 53 6.23 9.91 -11.46
N LYS A 54 7.06 10.04 -12.50
CA LYS A 54 7.27 11.30 -13.24
C LYS A 54 6.01 11.81 -13.94
N GLN A 55 5.24 10.91 -14.56
CA GLN A 55 3.96 11.29 -15.19
C GLN A 55 2.93 11.72 -14.13
N ALA A 56 2.85 11.00 -13.00
CA ALA A 56 1.95 11.37 -11.90
C ALA A 56 2.32 12.74 -11.32
N GLU A 57 3.60 13.05 -11.16
CA GLU A 57 4.07 14.36 -10.70
C GLU A 57 3.73 15.47 -11.71
N GLU A 58 3.97 15.26 -13.01
CA GLU A 58 3.58 16.19 -14.08
C GLU A 58 2.07 16.50 -14.02
N LEU A 59 1.23 15.47 -13.87
CA LEU A 59 -0.22 15.65 -13.77
C LEU A 59 -0.64 16.41 -12.51
N ASN A 60 0.02 16.16 -11.37
CA ASN A 60 -0.22 16.91 -10.14
C ASN A 60 0.13 18.40 -10.30
N GLU A 61 1.25 18.71 -10.97
CA GLU A 61 1.62 20.11 -11.26
C GLU A 61 0.64 20.79 -12.22
N LEU A 62 0.14 20.07 -13.21
CA LEU A 62 -0.89 20.57 -14.11
C LEU A 62 -2.22 20.80 -13.37
N GLN A 63 -2.59 19.90 -12.44
CA GLN A 63 -3.79 20.03 -11.63
C GLN A 63 -3.76 21.29 -10.76
N LYS A 64 -2.59 21.63 -10.18
CA LYS A 64 -2.41 22.88 -9.39
C LYS A 64 -2.64 24.15 -10.23
N LYS A 65 -2.41 24.08 -11.54
CA LYS A 65 -2.53 25.21 -12.47
C LYS A 65 -3.89 25.30 -13.16
N LYS A 66 -4.56 24.16 -13.32
CA LYS A 66 -5.87 24.03 -13.96
C LYS A 66 -6.88 23.65 -12.88
N ASP A 67 -8.06 24.25 -12.88
CA ASP A 67 -9.17 23.82 -12.02
C ASP A 67 -9.87 22.61 -12.64
N SER A 68 -9.13 21.51 -12.74
CA SER A 68 -9.58 20.27 -13.40
C SER A 68 -9.22 19.06 -12.55
N ARG A 69 -9.96 17.97 -12.71
CA ARG A 69 -9.69 16.72 -11.98
C ARG A 69 -8.45 16.01 -12.57
N PHE A 70 -7.69 15.34 -11.73
CA PHE A 70 -6.50 14.57 -12.13
C PHE A 70 -6.80 13.62 -13.29
N GLY A 71 -7.91 12.86 -13.20
CA GLY A 71 -8.32 11.90 -14.24
C GLY A 71 -8.59 12.56 -15.58
N ASP A 72 -9.25 13.73 -15.58
CA ASP A 72 -9.58 14.46 -16.81
C ASP A 72 -8.30 14.96 -17.51
N ILE A 73 -7.34 15.46 -16.73
CA ILE A 73 -6.03 15.88 -17.24
C ILE A 73 -5.23 14.70 -17.79
N ALA A 74 -5.29 13.54 -17.10
CA ALA A 74 -4.60 12.34 -17.55
C ALA A 74 -5.15 11.81 -18.88
N ILE A 75 -6.47 11.87 -19.08
CA ILE A 75 -7.12 11.51 -20.34
C ILE A 75 -6.77 12.54 -21.44
N GLU A 76 -6.84 13.83 -21.15
CA GLU A 76 -6.46 14.91 -22.09
C GLU A 76 -5.02 14.75 -22.60
N LYS A 77 -4.11 14.35 -21.72
CA LYS A 77 -2.69 14.08 -22.04
C LYS A 77 -2.48 12.74 -22.76
N GLY A 78 -3.48 11.89 -22.84
CA GLY A 78 -3.33 10.55 -23.39
C GLY A 78 -2.50 9.59 -22.54
N TYR A 79 -2.35 9.89 -21.24
CA TYR A 79 -1.62 9.04 -20.31
C TYR A 79 -2.49 7.91 -19.75
N LEU A 80 -3.81 8.14 -19.63
CA LEU A 80 -4.78 7.15 -19.18
C LEU A 80 -6.02 7.17 -20.10
N LEU A 81 -6.65 6.02 -20.23
CA LEU A 81 -7.97 5.88 -20.82
C LEU A 81 -9.08 6.17 -19.78
N ALA A 82 -10.26 6.53 -20.23
CA ALA A 82 -11.41 6.76 -19.34
C ALA A 82 -11.76 5.52 -18.52
N GLU A 83 -11.62 4.33 -19.09
CA GLU A 83 -11.86 3.05 -18.44
C GLU A 83 -10.83 2.79 -17.32
N GLU A 84 -9.57 3.14 -17.55
CA GLU A 84 -8.50 3.03 -16.56
C GLU A 84 -8.75 4.00 -15.39
N VAL A 85 -9.16 5.23 -15.64
CA VAL A 85 -9.53 6.18 -14.59
C VAL A 85 -10.70 5.64 -13.75
N ASN A 86 -11.72 5.06 -14.38
CA ASN A 86 -12.83 4.43 -13.66
C ASN A 86 -12.37 3.25 -12.80
N TYR A 87 -11.50 2.41 -13.34
CA TYR A 87 -10.89 1.31 -12.59
C TYR A 87 -10.13 1.83 -11.35
N LEU A 88 -9.24 2.82 -11.52
CA LEU A 88 -8.48 3.41 -10.42
C LEU A 88 -9.37 3.99 -9.32
N LEU A 89 -10.51 4.58 -9.68
CA LEU A 89 -11.49 5.10 -8.71
C LEU A 89 -12.07 4.00 -7.81
N THR A 90 -12.21 2.77 -8.31
CA THR A 90 -12.67 1.63 -7.50
C THR A 90 -11.66 1.22 -6.43
N LEU A 91 -10.38 1.49 -6.65
CA LEU A 91 -9.28 1.12 -5.77
C LEU A 91 -9.01 2.13 -4.63
N GLN A 92 -9.64 3.31 -4.63
CA GLN A 92 -9.36 4.36 -3.63
C GLN A 92 -9.56 3.95 -2.17
N GLY A 93 -10.33 2.89 -1.92
CA GLY A 93 -10.57 2.32 -0.60
C GLY A 93 -9.55 1.26 -0.17
N ASN A 94 -8.64 0.84 -1.05
CA ASN A 94 -7.71 -0.25 -0.77
C ASN A 94 -6.75 0.13 0.37
N PRO A 95 -6.61 -0.71 1.42
CA PRO A 95 -5.80 -0.41 2.59
C PRO A 95 -4.31 -0.25 2.30
N TYR A 96 -3.77 -1.04 1.37
CA TYR A 96 -2.39 -0.90 0.92
C TYR A 96 -2.14 0.48 0.29
N LEU A 97 -3.04 0.92 -0.59
CA LEU A 97 -2.94 2.23 -1.24
C LEU A 97 -3.10 3.39 -0.25
N LYS A 98 -3.92 3.22 0.78
CA LYS A 98 -4.02 4.19 1.88
C LYS A 98 -2.73 4.26 2.68
N PHE A 99 -2.11 3.10 2.97
CA PHE A 99 -0.83 3.05 3.67
C PHE A 99 0.27 3.80 2.89
N ILE A 100 0.38 3.54 1.58
CA ILE A 100 1.31 4.27 0.69
C ILE A 100 1.00 5.77 0.70
N GLN A 101 -0.28 6.14 0.60
CA GLN A 101 -0.67 7.56 0.62
C GLN A 101 -0.25 8.23 1.92
N SER A 102 -0.38 7.56 3.07
CA SER A 102 0.05 8.10 4.36
C SER A 102 1.56 8.32 4.42
N LEU A 103 2.37 7.39 3.88
CA LEU A 103 3.83 7.59 3.77
C LEU A 103 4.19 8.87 3.00
N ILE A 104 3.46 9.15 1.93
CA ILE A 104 3.67 10.32 1.07
C ILE A 104 3.18 11.60 1.77
N ASP A 105 1.96 11.60 2.31
CA ASP A 105 1.35 12.79 2.94
C ASP A 105 2.11 13.22 4.20
N MET A 106 2.72 12.28 4.91
CA MET A 106 3.59 12.54 6.06
C MET A 106 5.04 12.90 5.67
N ASN A 107 5.35 12.99 4.36
CA ASN A 107 6.70 13.24 3.82
C ASN A 107 7.76 12.25 4.35
N ILE A 108 7.39 11.01 4.59
CA ILE A 108 8.30 9.95 5.05
C ILE A 108 9.04 9.35 3.85
N MET A 109 8.31 9.08 2.76
CA MET A 109 8.84 8.51 1.53
C MET A 109 8.10 9.08 0.32
N ASN A 110 8.81 9.23 -0.80
CA ASN A 110 8.20 9.53 -2.09
C ASN A 110 7.84 8.25 -2.88
N LEU A 111 7.12 8.41 -4.00
CA LEU A 111 6.66 7.27 -4.81
C LEU A 111 7.80 6.38 -5.32
N ASN A 112 8.92 6.99 -5.76
CA ASN A 112 10.05 6.21 -6.27
C ASN A 112 10.68 5.35 -5.17
N GLU A 113 10.90 5.93 -3.99
CA GLU A 113 11.45 5.22 -2.83
C GLU A 113 10.54 4.08 -2.38
N ILE A 114 9.21 4.29 -2.43
CA ILE A 114 8.23 3.26 -2.10
C ILE A 114 8.29 2.11 -3.11
N GLU A 115 8.34 2.41 -4.42
CA GLU A 115 8.44 1.38 -5.45
C GLU A 115 9.73 0.57 -5.32
N GLU A 116 10.87 1.22 -5.09
CA GLU A 116 12.14 0.56 -4.84
C GLU A 116 12.05 -0.39 -3.64
N CYS A 117 11.46 0.07 -2.53
CA CYS A 117 11.27 -0.76 -1.35
C CYS A 117 10.29 -1.93 -1.57
N ILE A 118 9.29 -1.78 -2.43
CA ILE A 118 8.38 -2.88 -2.80
C ILE A 118 9.10 -3.94 -3.63
N GLU A 119 9.93 -3.54 -4.57
CA GLU A 119 10.73 -4.48 -5.37
C GLU A 119 11.80 -5.17 -4.50
N GLU A 120 12.43 -4.46 -3.56
CA GLU A 120 13.33 -5.05 -2.55
C GLU A 120 12.57 -6.06 -1.68
N PHE A 121 11.38 -5.70 -1.17
CA PHE A 121 10.52 -6.58 -0.39
C PHE A 121 10.17 -7.86 -1.16
N LYS A 122 9.73 -7.72 -2.41
CA LYS A 122 9.42 -8.84 -3.28
C LYS A 122 10.61 -9.78 -3.44
N LYS A 123 11.80 -9.22 -3.68
CA LYS A 123 13.05 -9.98 -3.86
C LYS A 123 13.50 -10.67 -2.58
N ASP A 124 13.47 -9.97 -1.45
CA ASP A 124 13.95 -10.49 -0.16
C ASP A 124 13.10 -11.65 0.35
N TYR A 125 11.80 -11.64 0.05
CA TYR A 125 10.87 -12.72 0.39
C TYR A 125 10.66 -13.73 -0.74
N GLY A 126 11.31 -13.55 -1.89
CA GLY A 126 11.18 -14.44 -3.05
C GLY A 126 9.79 -14.49 -3.66
N LEU A 127 9.02 -13.41 -3.55
CA LEU A 127 7.63 -13.34 -3.99
C LEU A 127 7.52 -13.24 -5.51
N THR A 128 6.55 -13.95 -6.08
CA THR A 128 6.08 -13.72 -7.45
C THR A 128 5.17 -12.48 -7.51
N ASP A 129 4.90 -11.96 -8.71
CA ASP A 129 3.93 -10.86 -8.88
C ASP A 129 2.53 -11.26 -8.40
N LEU A 130 2.14 -12.51 -8.59
CA LEU A 130 0.85 -13.02 -8.15
C LEU A 130 0.73 -12.99 -6.62
N GLU A 131 1.76 -13.44 -5.91
CA GLU A 131 1.82 -13.45 -4.45
C GLU A 131 1.84 -12.02 -3.88
N LEU A 132 2.65 -11.14 -4.47
CA LEU A 132 2.69 -9.74 -4.07
C LEU A 132 1.32 -9.06 -4.26
N ASN A 133 0.64 -9.30 -5.40
CA ASN A 133 -0.68 -8.71 -5.66
C ASN A 133 -1.75 -9.29 -4.72
N ALA A 134 -1.69 -10.58 -4.40
CA ALA A 134 -2.57 -11.19 -3.40
C ALA A 134 -2.38 -10.53 -2.03
N LEU A 135 -1.12 -10.32 -1.58
CA LEU A 135 -0.83 -9.61 -0.34
C LEU A 135 -1.36 -8.16 -0.35
N LYS A 136 -1.14 -7.43 -1.46
CA LYS A 136 -1.63 -6.05 -1.64
C LYS A 136 -3.16 -5.94 -1.61
N SER A 137 -3.88 -6.98 -2.03
CA SER A 137 -5.35 -7.00 -1.96
C SER A 137 -5.86 -6.91 -0.53
N GLY A 138 -5.11 -7.47 0.44
CA GLY A 138 -5.50 -7.58 1.84
C GLY A 138 -6.67 -8.56 2.05
N ASP A 139 -7.06 -9.30 1.02
CA ASP A 139 -8.17 -10.24 1.02
C ASP A 139 -7.64 -11.66 1.30
N ILE A 140 -8.03 -12.22 2.46
CA ILE A 140 -7.62 -13.56 2.88
C ILE A 140 -8.04 -14.63 1.88
N ASP A 141 -9.20 -14.46 1.25
CA ASP A 141 -9.73 -15.41 0.27
C ASP A 141 -8.91 -15.40 -1.04
N GLN A 142 -8.16 -14.34 -1.32
CA GLN A 142 -7.20 -14.26 -2.41
C GLN A 142 -5.79 -14.71 -1.98
N ILE A 143 -5.40 -14.40 -0.75
CA ILE A 143 -4.07 -14.74 -0.23
C ILE A 143 -3.91 -16.25 -0.05
N ILE A 144 -4.86 -16.90 0.61
CA ILE A 144 -4.75 -18.33 0.96
C ILE A 144 -4.49 -19.23 -0.25
N PRO A 145 -5.28 -19.17 -1.36
CA PRO A 145 -5.06 -20.05 -2.51
C PRO A 145 -3.68 -19.87 -3.15
N VAL A 146 -3.23 -18.63 -3.26
CA VAL A 146 -1.94 -18.30 -3.89
C VAL A 146 -0.76 -18.85 -3.08
N PHE A 147 -0.82 -18.80 -1.75
CA PHE A 147 0.26 -19.24 -0.88
C PHE A 147 0.21 -20.74 -0.54
N ILE A 148 -0.93 -21.41 -0.67
CA ILE A 148 -1.00 -22.88 -0.54
C ILE A 148 -0.24 -23.58 -1.66
N ASP A 149 -0.33 -23.05 -2.88
CA ASP A 149 0.32 -23.62 -4.08
C ASP A 149 1.78 -23.13 -4.25
N SER A 150 2.25 -22.20 -3.42
CA SER A 150 3.60 -21.65 -3.51
C SER A 150 4.62 -22.56 -2.80
N ASN A 151 5.85 -22.62 -3.35
CA ASN A 151 6.99 -23.29 -2.70
C ASN A 151 7.59 -22.47 -1.53
N ILE A 152 6.99 -21.35 -1.18
CA ILE A 152 7.41 -20.56 -0.01
C ILE A 152 6.94 -21.32 1.23
N PRO A 153 7.80 -21.49 2.24
CA PRO A 153 7.37 -22.08 3.49
C PRO A 153 6.21 -21.27 4.08
N PHE A 154 5.00 -21.74 3.88
CA PHE A 154 3.76 -21.15 4.39
C PHE A 154 3.86 -20.85 5.90
N ALA A 155 4.67 -21.65 6.61
CA ALA A 155 5.01 -21.43 8.00
C ALA A 155 5.67 -20.08 8.28
N ASP A 156 6.54 -19.57 7.40
CA ASP A 156 7.27 -18.31 7.63
C ASP A 156 6.37 -17.10 7.35
N CYS A 157 5.54 -17.15 6.30
CA CYS A 157 4.53 -16.13 6.07
C CYS A 157 3.49 -16.09 7.19
N ILE A 158 2.97 -17.24 7.63
CA ILE A 158 2.01 -17.30 8.73
C ILE A 158 2.67 -16.93 10.06
N ALA A 159 3.90 -17.33 10.33
CA ALA A 159 4.60 -16.93 11.54
C ALA A 159 4.77 -15.42 11.63
N LEU A 160 5.07 -14.76 10.51
CA LEU A 160 5.12 -13.30 10.42
C LEU A 160 3.72 -12.69 10.69
N VAL A 161 2.66 -13.22 10.08
CA VAL A 161 1.25 -12.80 10.29
C VAL A 161 0.88 -12.93 11.76
N ILE A 162 1.07 -14.11 12.34
CA ILE A 162 0.68 -14.41 13.72
C ILE A 162 1.47 -13.55 14.71
N ARG A 163 2.79 -13.39 14.51
CA ARG A 163 3.65 -12.57 15.35
C ARG A 163 3.19 -11.11 15.38
N ASN A 164 2.79 -10.58 14.23
CA ASN A 164 2.33 -9.19 14.11
C ASN A 164 0.92 -9.00 14.67
N ILE A 165 0.02 -9.98 14.47
CA ILE A 165 -1.30 -9.97 15.12
C ILE A 165 -1.17 -10.02 16.65
N ILE A 166 -0.30 -10.87 17.18
CA ILE A 166 -0.07 -10.97 18.62
C ILE A 166 0.52 -9.67 19.17
N ARG A 167 1.48 -9.06 18.47
CA ARG A 167 2.06 -7.76 18.86
C ARG A 167 0.99 -6.66 18.88
N PHE A 168 0.15 -6.58 17.85
CA PHE A 168 -0.93 -5.62 17.77
C PHE A 168 -1.96 -5.81 18.90
N ILE A 169 -2.33 -7.05 19.21
CA ILE A 169 -3.25 -7.36 20.31
C ILE A 169 -2.62 -6.95 21.66
N ASN A 170 -1.35 -7.27 21.90
CA ASN A 170 -0.67 -6.95 23.14
C ASN A 170 -0.50 -5.44 23.36
N ASN A 171 -0.21 -4.68 22.30
CA ASN A 171 -0.07 -3.22 22.38
C ASN A 171 -1.42 -2.53 22.66
N ASN A 172 -2.50 -3.00 22.04
CA ASN A 172 -3.83 -2.44 22.28
C ASN A 172 -4.46 -2.90 23.61
N TYR A 173 -4.03 -4.03 24.17
CA TYR A 173 -4.51 -4.50 25.47
C TYR A 173 -3.87 -3.75 26.66
N ASN A 174 -2.67 -3.21 26.47
CA ASN A 174 -1.98 -2.43 27.49
C ASN A 174 -2.46 -0.97 27.54
N ASP A 175 -3.00 -0.42 26.43
CA ASP A 175 -3.52 0.96 26.36
C ASP A 175 -4.92 1.10 27.02
N THR A 176 -5.63 0.01 27.24
CA THR A 176 -6.95 0.02 27.91
C THR A 176 -6.89 -0.15 29.43
N ARG A 177 -5.69 -0.20 30.03
CA ARG A 177 -5.47 -0.37 31.47
C ARG A 177 -4.83 0.82 32.20
N ASN A 178 -4.69 1.98 31.51
CA ASN A 178 -4.25 3.22 32.15
C ASN A 178 -5.42 4.25 32.10
#